data_22fd395c8e2e9843e57baced61e61a20
#
_entry.id   22fd395c8e2e9843e57baced61e61a20
#
_cell.length_a   1.000
_cell.length_b   1.000
_cell.length_c   1.000
_cell.angle_alpha   90.00
_cell.angle_beta   90.00
_cell.angle_gamma   90.00
#
_symmetry.space_group_name_H-M   'P 1'
#
loop_
_entity.id
_entity.type
_entity.pdbx_description
1 polymer ?
#
loop_
_entity_poly.entity_id
_entity_poly.type
_entity_poly.pdbx_seq_one_letter_code
_entity_poly.pdbx_strand_id
1 'polypeptide(L)'
;MFTGIVSDLGRVRSIEQLGDTRVEIETSYDTLDIDIGASIACSGPCLTVVDKGPGWFAVEVSAETLARTTLGGWEAGARVNLERAMRVGEELGGHIVSGHVDGVAEIVSARDEGDSIRFQFDAPADFASYIAYKGSVALDGVSLTVNSVEGNGFGVNIISHTREHTTFGVLKTGDRVNLE
;
A
#
# COMPACT_ATOMS: atom_id res chain seq x y z
N MET A 1 -0.59 -12.18 -5.82
CA MET A 1 0.63 -11.59 -6.42
C MET A 1 0.24 -10.31 -7.12
N PHE A 2 1.06 -9.28 -6.96
CA PHE A 2 0.85 -7.91 -7.43
C PHE A 2 2.14 -7.41 -8.08
N THR A 3 2.12 -6.19 -8.62
CA THR A 3 3.26 -5.57 -9.29
C THR A 3 3.77 -4.33 -8.55
N GLY A 4 3.00 -3.82 -7.59
CA GLY A 4 3.22 -2.54 -6.94
C GLY A 4 2.83 -1.33 -7.81
N ILE A 5 2.04 -1.56 -8.85
CA ILE A 5 1.47 -0.49 -9.67
C ILE A 5 0.03 -0.26 -9.20
N VAL A 6 -0.15 0.79 -8.41
CA VAL A 6 -1.47 1.19 -7.91
C VAL A 6 -2.35 1.58 -9.09
N SER A 7 -3.52 0.97 -9.20
CA SER A 7 -4.44 1.18 -10.31
C SER A 7 -5.73 1.91 -9.91
N ASP A 8 -5.96 2.09 -8.60
CA ASP A 8 -7.06 2.89 -8.07
C ASP A 8 -6.71 3.48 -6.69
N LEU A 9 -7.26 4.62 -6.38
CA LEU A 9 -7.15 5.27 -5.06
C LEU A 9 -8.54 5.25 -4.39
N GLY A 10 -8.78 4.18 -3.64
CA GLY A 10 -10.02 3.95 -2.92
C GLY A 10 -10.13 4.75 -1.61
N ARG A 11 -11.24 4.54 -0.92
CA ARG A 11 -11.52 5.17 0.37
C ARG A 11 -12.25 4.20 1.31
N VAL A 12 -11.82 4.13 2.55
CA VAL A 12 -12.56 3.39 3.59
C VAL A 12 -13.95 4.00 3.76
N ARG A 13 -14.99 3.20 3.54
CA ARG A 13 -16.40 3.58 3.68
C ARG A 13 -16.92 3.32 5.08
N SER A 14 -16.66 2.12 5.61
CA SER A 14 -17.05 1.72 6.96
C SER A 14 -16.09 0.64 7.49
N ILE A 15 -16.03 0.55 8.82
CA ILE A 15 -15.25 -0.45 9.55
C ILE A 15 -16.17 -1.03 10.63
N GLU A 16 -16.34 -2.35 10.65
CA GLU A 16 -17.15 -3.06 11.61
C GLU A 16 -16.37 -4.21 12.23
N GLN A 17 -16.38 -4.31 13.57
CA GLN A 17 -15.72 -5.41 14.27
C GLN A 17 -16.73 -6.52 14.56
N LEU A 18 -16.65 -7.60 13.77
CA LEU A 18 -17.56 -8.75 13.82
C LEU A 18 -16.79 -10.07 14.06
N GLY A 19 -15.81 -10.07 14.97
CA GLY A 19 -14.80 -11.12 15.10
C GLY A 19 -13.53 -10.63 14.42
N ASP A 20 -13.27 -11.03 13.17
CA ASP A 20 -12.36 -10.30 12.30
C ASP A 20 -12.97 -8.94 11.90
N THR A 21 -12.13 -7.98 11.56
CA THR A 21 -12.60 -6.63 11.21
C THR A 21 -13.03 -6.60 9.75
N ARG A 22 -14.32 -6.32 9.50
CA ARG A 22 -14.86 -6.08 8.18
C ARG A 22 -14.64 -4.63 7.79
N VAL A 23 -14.01 -4.40 6.63
CA VAL A 23 -13.77 -3.07 6.06
C VAL A 23 -14.44 -2.97 4.70
N GLU A 24 -15.32 -1.98 4.51
CA GLU A 24 -15.85 -1.63 3.20
C GLU A 24 -15.00 -0.52 2.57
N ILE A 25 -14.64 -0.68 1.31
CA ILE A 25 -13.77 0.23 0.57
C ILE A 25 -14.48 0.67 -0.71
N GLU A 26 -14.65 1.98 -0.88
CA GLU A 26 -15.10 2.59 -2.13
C GLU A 26 -13.99 2.47 -3.18
N THR A 27 -14.36 2.17 -4.43
CA THR A 27 -13.45 1.96 -5.54
C THR A 27 -14.05 2.44 -6.85
N SER A 28 -13.20 2.87 -7.78
CA SER A 28 -13.57 3.14 -9.17
C SER A 28 -13.58 1.88 -10.05
N TYR A 29 -13.12 0.74 -9.53
CA TYR A 29 -13.19 -0.52 -10.27
C TYR A 29 -14.64 -0.90 -10.63
N ASP A 30 -14.81 -1.52 -11.78
CA ASP A 30 -16.07 -2.22 -12.05
C ASP A 30 -16.17 -3.43 -11.10
N THR A 31 -16.99 -3.27 -10.08
CA THR A 31 -17.17 -4.30 -9.06
C THR A 31 -17.91 -5.54 -9.58
N LEU A 32 -18.54 -5.51 -10.76
CA LEU A 32 -19.06 -6.70 -11.41
C LEU A 32 -17.95 -7.67 -11.79
N ASP A 33 -16.78 -7.15 -12.16
CA ASP A 33 -15.58 -7.91 -12.55
C ASP A 33 -14.74 -8.39 -11.38
N ILE A 34 -15.15 -8.12 -10.14
CA ILE A 34 -14.46 -8.59 -8.94
C ILE A 34 -15.20 -9.81 -8.40
N ASP A 35 -14.56 -10.95 -8.35
CA ASP A 35 -15.14 -12.16 -7.74
C ASP A 35 -15.07 -12.13 -6.23
N ILE A 36 -16.06 -12.69 -5.54
CA ILE A 36 -15.94 -13.03 -4.13
C ILE A 36 -14.81 -14.05 -3.99
N GLY A 37 -13.90 -13.82 -3.04
CA GLY A 37 -12.67 -14.61 -2.89
C GLY A 37 -11.49 -14.06 -3.70
N ALA A 38 -11.67 -13.01 -4.52
CA ALA A 38 -10.56 -12.36 -5.21
C ALA A 38 -9.61 -11.68 -4.21
N SER A 39 -8.33 -11.58 -4.59
CA SER A 39 -7.32 -10.85 -3.83
C SER A 39 -7.17 -9.43 -4.39
N ILE A 40 -7.18 -8.45 -3.48
CA ILE A 40 -6.85 -7.05 -3.77
C ILE A 40 -5.79 -6.60 -2.76
N ALA A 41 -4.71 -5.98 -3.23
CA ALA A 41 -3.77 -5.29 -2.35
C ALA A 41 -4.40 -3.96 -1.92
N CYS A 42 -4.47 -3.75 -0.60
CA CYS A 42 -5.07 -2.56 0.01
C CYS A 42 -4.00 -1.83 0.83
N SER A 43 -3.36 -0.82 0.26
CA SER A 43 -2.16 -0.15 0.80
C SER A 43 -1.06 -1.14 1.22
N GLY A 44 -0.81 -2.18 0.38
CA GLY A 44 0.19 -3.23 0.60
C GLY A 44 -0.42 -4.59 0.91
N PRO A 45 -1.06 -4.81 2.06
CA PRO A 45 -1.61 -6.12 2.42
C PRO A 45 -2.56 -6.69 1.37
N CYS A 46 -2.34 -7.97 1.01
CA CYS A 46 -3.25 -8.76 0.19
C CYS A 46 -4.48 -9.14 1.03
N LEU A 47 -5.65 -8.64 0.66
CA LEU A 47 -6.90 -8.91 1.35
C LEU A 47 -7.89 -9.63 0.42
N THR A 48 -8.72 -10.47 1.03
CA THR A 48 -9.73 -11.26 0.31
C THR A 48 -11.07 -10.54 0.29
N VAL A 49 -11.63 -10.38 -0.89
CA VAL A 49 -12.97 -9.81 -1.08
C VAL A 49 -14.02 -10.80 -0.56
N VAL A 50 -14.84 -10.37 0.40
CA VAL A 50 -15.90 -11.19 1.02
C VAL A 50 -17.29 -10.73 0.63
N ASP A 51 -17.44 -9.47 0.18
CA ASP A 51 -18.71 -8.91 -0.26
C ASP A 51 -18.46 -7.75 -1.23
N LYS A 52 -19.45 -7.37 -2.01
CA LYS A 52 -19.37 -6.25 -2.96
C LYS A 52 -20.72 -5.67 -3.33
N GLY A 53 -20.71 -4.42 -3.73
CA GLY A 53 -21.86 -3.73 -4.27
C GLY A 53 -21.44 -2.67 -5.30
N PRO A 54 -22.36 -1.89 -5.85
CA PRO A 54 -21.99 -0.86 -6.82
C PRO A 54 -21.00 0.15 -6.26
N GLY A 55 -19.76 0.19 -6.81
CA GLY A 55 -18.71 1.13 -6.43
C GLY A 55 -18.02 0.84 -5.10
N TRP A 56 -18.18 -0.36 -4.52
CA TRP A 56 -17.49 -0.77 -3.29
C TRP A 56 -17.29 -2.28 -3.21
N PHE A 57 -16.31 -2.69 -2.43
CA PHE A 57 -16.12 -4.07 -2.00
C PHE A 57 -15.79 -4.11 -0.49
N ALA A 58 -16.00 -5.26 0.13
CA ALA A 58 -15.64 -5.49 1.52
C ALA A 58 -14.57 -6.58 1.63
N VAL A 59 -13.70 -6.39 2.61
CA VAL A 59 -12.65 -7.35 2.99
C VAL A 59 -12.74 -7.66 4.48
N GLU A 60 -12.26 -8.82 4.88
CA GLU A 60 -12.04 -9.18 6.28
C GLU A 60 -10.56 -9.08 6.61
N VAL A 61 -10.25 -8.39 7.70
CA VAL A 61 -8.88 -8.13 8.16
C VAL A 61 -8.69 -8.79 9.52
N SER A 62 -7.73 -9.72 9.59
CA SER A 62 -7.42 -10.42 10.83
C SER A 62 -6.77 -9.49 11.86
N ALA A 63 -6.86 -9.87 13.14
CA ALA A 63 -6.20 -9.15 14.23
C ALA A 63 -4.67 -9.08 14.03
N GLU A 64 -4.04 -10.11 13.45
CA GLU A 64 -2.61 -10.11 13.12
C GLU A 64 -2.30 -9.07 12.05
N THR A 65 -3.07 -8.99 10.97
CA THR A 65 -2.89 -7.98 9.92
C THR A 65 -3.05 -6.57 10.47
N LEU A 66 -4.06 -6.31 11.31
CA LEU A 66 -4.24 -5.01 11.97
C LEU A 66 -3.06 -4.64 12.87
N ALA A 67 -2.49 -5.61 13.59
CA ALA A 67 -1.37 -5.39 14.49
C ALA A 67 -0.03 -5.14 13.77
N ARG A 68 0.16 -5.74 12.58
CA ARG A 68 1.42 -5.70 11.82
C ARG A 68 1.48 -4.63 10.75
N THR A 69 0.37 -3.99 10.45
CA THR A 69 0.25 -3.02 9.35
C THR A 69 -0.34 -1.70 9.81
N THR A 70 -0.35 -0.70 8.94
CA THR A 70 -1.01 0.58 9.20
C THR A 70 -2.54 0.47 9.21
N LEU A 71 -3.11 -0.66 8.81
CA LEU A 71 -4.55 -0.87 8.70
C LEU A 71 -5.28 -0.76 10.05
N GLY A 72 -4.59 -1.08 11.15
CA GLY A 72 -5.13 -0.91 12.50
C GLY A 72 -5.45 0.55 12.88
N GLY A 73 -4.91 1.52 12.15
CA GLY A 73 -5.18 2.95 12.30
C GLY A 73 -6.18 3.52 11.29
N TRP A 74 -6.81 2.69 10.46
CA TRP A 74 -7.78 3.19 9.50
C TRP A 74 -9.05 3.70 10.15
N GLU A 75 -9.60 4.74 9.57
CA GLU A 75 -10.88 5.33 9.92
C GLU A 75 -11.72 5.54 8.66
N ALA A 76 -13.02 5.71 8.79
CA ALA A 76 -13.88 6.06 7.66
C ALA A 76 -13.37 7.34 6.97
N GLY A 77 -13.23 7.30 5.66
CA GLY A 77 -12.65 8.36 4.85
C GLY A 77 -11.16 8.23 4.57
N ALA A 78 -10.43 7.30 5.22
CA ALA A 78 -9.02 7.05 4.91
C ALA A 78 -8.83 6.64 3.45
N ARG A 79 -7.79 7.18 2.79
CA ARG A 79 -7.43 6.80 1.42
C ARG A 79 -6.68 5.47 1.42
N VAL A 80 -6.92 4.65 0.42
CA VAL A 80 -6.35 3.31 0.28
C VAL A 80 -5.81 3.13 -1.13
N ASN A 81 -4.53 2.81 -1.28
CA ASN A 81 -3.97 2.39 -2.56
C ASN A 81 -4.51 1.00 -2.92
N LEU A 82 -5.03 0.84 -4.11
CA LEU A 82 -5.63 -0.42 -4.56
C LEU A 82 -4.90 -0.96 -5.80
N GLU A 83 -4.62 -2.26 -5.76
CA GLU A 83 -4.15 -3.01 -6.92
C GLU A 83 -4.85 -4.36 -6.95
N ARG A 84 -5.42 -4.74 -8.11
CA ARG A 84 -5.98 -6.08 -8.33
C ARG A 84 -4.86 -7.09 -8.53
N ALA A 85 -5.08 -8.34 -8.15
CA ALA A 85 -4.13 -9.41 -8.42
C ALA A 85 -3.83 -9.51 -9.92
N MET A 86 -2.52 -9.61 -10.25
CA MET A 86 -2.03 -9.72 -11.62
C MET A 86 -2.56 -10.98 -12.30
N ARG A 87 -3.01 -10.85 -13.54
CA ARG A 87 -3.45 -11.96 -14.38
C ARG A 87 -2.30 -12.48 -15.22
N VAL A 88 -2.40 -13.74 -15.64
CA VAL A 88 -1.41 -14.33 -16.57
C VAL A 88 -1.44 -13.58 -17.90
N GLY A 89 -0.29 -13.06 -18.31
CA GLY A 89 -0.14 -12.30 -19.55
C GLY A 89 -0.20 -10.77 -19.39
N GLU A 90 -0.45 -10.27 -18.19
CA GLU A 90 -0.33 -8.83 -17.89
C GLU A 90 1.12 -8.39 -17.73
N GLU A 91 1.38 -7.10 -17.91
CA GLU A 91 2.71 -6.50 -17.76
C GLU A 91 3.13 -6.43 -16.29
N LEU A 92 4.38 -6.80 -16.00
CA LEU A 92 5.02 -6.59 -14.71
C LEU A 92 5.69 -5.21 -14.71
N GLY A 93 4.90 -4.15 -14.50
CA GLY A 93 5.38 -2.76 -14.57
C GLY A 93 6.27 -2.31 -13.40
N GLY A 94 6.15 -2.97 -12.24
CA GLY A 94 6.97 -2.71 -11.07
C GLY A 94 7.94 -3.86 -10.75
N HIS A 95 7.68 -4.58 -9.65
CA HIS A 95 8.39 -5.79 -9.28
C HIS A 95 7.40 -6.83 -8.75
N ILE A 96 7.85 -8.04 -8.43
CA ILE A 96 6.98 -9.06 -7.84
C ILE A 96 6.69 -8.68 -6.39
N VAL A 97 5.42 -8.37 -6.10
CA VAL A 97 4.91 -8.04 -4.77
C VAL A 97 3.92 -9.11 -4.34
N SER A 98 4.12 -9.67 -3.14
CA SER A 98 3.26 -10.73 -2.63
C SER A 98 2.00 -10.21 -1.97
N GLY A 99 2.09 -9.00 -1.41
CA GLY A 99 1.10 -8.40 -0.52
C GLY A 99 1.23 -8.91 0.91
N HIS A 100 2.42 -9.41 1.27
CA HIS A 100 2.76 -9.86 2.62
C HIS A 100 3.69 -8.82 3.27
N VAL A 101 3.07 -7.85 3.92
CA VAL A 101 3.78 -6.75 4.58
C VAL A 101 4.75 -7.28 5.63
N ASP A 102 6.03 -6.95 5.49
CA ASP A 102 7.09 -7.33 6.43
C ASP A 102 7.04 -6.47 7.70
N GLY A 103 6.74 -5.19 7.54
CA GLY A 103 6.71 -4.25 8.65
C GLY A 103 6.13 -2.89 8.26
N VAL A 104 6.32 -1.94 9.16
CA VAL A 104 5.88 -0.56 8.98
C VAL A 104 7.08 0.36 9.10
N ALA A 105 7.31 1.17 8.06
CA ALA A 105 8.33 2.20 8.04
C ALA A 105 7.74 3.58 8.41
N GLU A 106 8.53 4.43 9.04
CA GLU A 106 8.17 5.81 9.38
C GLU A 106 8.78 6.80 8.39
N ILE A 107 8.02 7.80 7.96
CA ILE A 107 8.51 8.91 7.14
C ILE A 107 9.28 9.89 8.04
N VAL A 108 10.59 9.93 7.94
CA VAL A 108 11.45 10.84 8.74
C VAL A 108 11.63 12.19 8.07
N SER A 109 11.51 12.27 6.75
CA SER A 109 11.44 13.55 6.04
C SER A 109 10.80 13.43 4.65
N ALA A 110 10.16 14.52 4.22
CA ALA A 110 9.67 14.72 2.87
C ALA A 110 10.14 16.10 2.39
N ARG A 111 10.86 16.18 1.25
CA ARG A 111 11.45 17.41 0.73
C ARG A 111 11.22 17.51 -0.77
N ASP A 112 10.85 18.69 -1.22
CA ASP A 112 10.75 18.97 -2.65
C ASP A 112 12.12 18.82 -3.34
N GLU A 113 12.15 18.14 -4.47
CA GLU A 113 13.32 17.91 -5.31
C GLU A 113 12.92 18.13 -6.79
N GLY A 114 12.90 19.37 -7.23
CA GLY A 114 12.35 19.76 -8.53
C GLY A 114 10.84 19.48 -8.57
N ASP A 115 10.39 18.73 -9.60
CA ASP A 115 8.98 18.33 -9.75
C ASP A 115 8.61 17.09 -8.92
N SER A 116 9.57 16.51 -8.19
CA SER A 116 9.41 15.30 -7.38
C SER A 116 9.52 15.63 -5.89
N ILE A 117 9.19 14.65 -5.04
CA ILE A 117 9.43 14.71 -3.59
C ILE A 117 10.37 13.58 -3.19
N ARG A 118 11.46 13.94 -2.50
CA ARG A 118 12.36 13.00 -1.83
C ARG A 118 11.81 12.65 -0.46
N PHE A 119 11.41 11.39 -0.28
CA PHE A 119 11.06 10.83 1.01
C PHE A 119 12.23 10.08 1.61
N GLN A 120 12.44 10.24 2.91
CA GLN A 120 13.32 9.41 3.72
C GLN A 120 12.49 8.64 4.73
N PHE A 121 12.80 7.36 4.88
CA PHE A 121 12.11 6.45 5.79
C PHE A 121 13.10 5.85 6.79
N ASP A 122 12.58 5.50 7.95
CA ASP A 122 13.26 4.62 8.92
C ASP A 122 12.52 3.27 8.91
N ALA A 123 13.25 2.21 8.54
CA ALA A 123 12.72 0.86 8.51
C ALA A 123 12.95 0.16 9.86
N PRO A 124 12.09 -0.81 10.25
CA PRO A 124 12.38 -1.66 11.38
C PRO A 124 13.74 -2.36 11.21
N ALA A 125 14.55 -2.41 12.27
CA ALA A 125 15.92 -2.91 12.22
C ALA A 125 16.03 -4.34 11.66
N ASP A 126 15.02 -5.17 11.90
CA ASP A 126 14.96 -6.55 11.42
C ASP A 126 14.89 -6.65 9.89
N PHE A 127 14.37 -5.60 9.21
CA PHE A 127 14.18 -5.58 7.76
C PHE A 127 15.15 -4.66 7.03
N ALA A 128 15.78 -3.72 7.71
CA ALA A 128 16.68 -2.73 7.10
C ALA A 128 17.81 -3.36 6.26
N SER A 129 18.34 -4.52 6.68
CA SER A 129 19.41 -5.23 5.95
C SER A 129 19.00 -5.82 4.60
N TYR A 130 17.71 -5.93 4.34
CA TYR A 130 17.17 -6.43 3.05
C TYR A 130 16.91 -5.29 2.05
N ILE A 131 16.98 -4.04 2.48
CA ILE A 131 16.76 -2.87 1.62
C ILE A 131 18.10 -2.50 0.96
N ALA A 132 18.16 -2.63 -0.36
CA ALA A 132 19.38 -2.40 -1.11
C ALA A 132 19.32 -1.12 -1.97
N TYR A 133 20.43 -0.40 -2.05
CA TYR A 133 20.59 0.72 -2.99
C TYR A 133 20.28 0.28 -4.42
N LYS A 134 19.39 1.01 -5.12
CA LYS A 134 18.85 0.66 -6.43
C LYS A 134 18.01 -0.64 -6.48
N GLY A 135 17.71 -1.25 -5.32
CA GLY A 135 16.70 -2.28 -5.22
C GLY A 135 15.27 -1.71 -5.34
N SER A 136 14.31 -2.61 -5.41
CA SER A 136 12.88 -2.29 -5.35
C SER A 136 12.35 -2.48 -3.94
N VAL A 137 11.41 -1.64 -3.55
CA VAL A 137 10.66 -1.73 -2.29
C VAL A 137 9.20 -1.41 -2.58
N ALA A 138 8.27 -2.08 -1.91
CA ALA A 138 6.87 -1.70 -1.95
C ALA A 138 6.51 -0.92 -0.67
N LEU A 139 6.05 0.33 -0.83
CA LEU A 139 5.59 1.19 0.26
C LEU A 139 4.11 1.52 0.08
N ASP A 140 3.27 1.12 1.04
CA ASP A 140 1.81 1.14 0.89
C ASP A 140 1.34 0.54 -0.46
N GLY A 141 2.01 -0.56 -0.89
CA GLY A 141 1.74 -1.23 -2.15
C GLY A 141 2.28 -0.53 -3.40
N VAL A 142 3.02 0.55 -3.26
CA VAL A 142 3.64 1.27 -4.39
C VAL A 142 5.05 0.76 -4.62
N SER A 143 5.35 0.23 -5.81
CA SER A 143 6.69 -0.17 -6.23
C SER A 143 7.58 1.02 -6.45
N LEU A 144 8.68 1.11 -5.71
CA LEU A 144 9.60 2.25 -5.72
C LEU A 144 11.06 1.79 -5.79
N THR A 145 11.89 2.61 -6.41
CA THR A 145 13.33 2.39 -6.44
C THR A 145 14.00 3.06 -5.24
N VAL A 146 14.81 2.31 -4.51
CA VAL A 146 15.63 2.82 -3.39
C VAL A 146 16.78 3.68 -3.94
N ASN A 147 16.87 4.94 -3.51
CA ASN A 147 17.86 5.91 -4.00
C ASN A 147 18.98 6.19 -3.00
N SER A 148 18.78 5.85 -1.73
CA SER A 148 19.81 5.93 -0.69
C SER A 148 19.53 4.90 0.39
N VAL A 149 20.58 4.42 1.05
CA VAL A 149 20.49 3.55 2.24
C VAL A 149 21.56 4.00 3.23
N GLU A 150 21.19 4.25 4.48
CA GLU A 150 22.09 4.63 5.57
C GLU A 150 21.56 4.08 6.89
N GLY A 151 22.25 3.09 7.47
CA GLY A 151 21.76 2.39 8.66
C GLY A 151 20.41 1.74 8.42
N ASN A 152 19.40 2.07 9.22
CA ASN A 152 18.01 1.64 9.02
C ASN A 152 17.25 2.57 8.06
N GLY A 153 17.86 3.71 7.70
CA GLY A 153 17.25 4.71 6.86
C GLY A 153 17.40 4.39 5.38
N PHE A 154 16.37 4.66 4.60
CA PHE A 154 16.42 4.60 3.14
C PHE A 154 15.59 5.72 2.51
N GLY A 155 15.91 6.05 1.26
CA GLY A 155 15.22 7.11 0.54
C GLY A 155 14.70 6.67 -0.81
N VAL A 156 13.53 7.23 -1.15
CA VAL A 156 12.92 7.08 -2.49
C VAL A 156 12.58 8.45 -3.05
N ASN A 157 12.34 8.53 -4.35
CA ASN A 157 11.87 9.74 -5.00
C ASN A 157 10.50 9.51 -5.63
N ILE A 158 9.52 10.32 -5.27
CA ILE A 158 8.14 10.22 -5.73
C ILE A 158 7.89 11.28 -6.79
N ILE A 159 7.65 10.84 -8.03
CA ILE A 159 7.31 11.70 -9.15
C ILE A 159 5.87 12.21 -9.05
N SER A 160 5.54 13.31 -9.76
CA SER A 160 4.20 13.93 -9.72
C SER A 160 3.08 12.94 -9.99
N HIS A 161 3.23 12.06 -10.99
CA HIS A 161 2.22 11.06 -11.33
C HIS A 161 1.92 10.11 -10.15
N THR A 162 2.96 9.56 -9.50
CA THR A 162 2.79 8.68 -8.34
C THR A 162 2.12 9.42 -7.18
N ARG A 163 2.53 10.67 -6.94
CA ARG A 163 1.92 11.52 -5.90
C ARG A 163 0.43 11.75 -6.12
N GLU A 164 0.02 12.01 -7.35
CA GLU A 164 -1.36 12.32 -7.71
C GLU A 164 -2.28 11.10 -7.64
N HIS A 165 -1.75 9.89 -7.89
CA HIS A 165 -2.52 8.66 -8.05
C HIS A 165 -2.38 7.69 -6.88
N THR A 166 -1.68 8.07 -5.80
CA THR A 166 -1.50 7.24 -4.62
C THR A 166 -1.67 8.04 -3.32
N THR A 167 -1.62 7.35 -2.18
CA THR A 167 -1.63 7.98 -0.84
C THR A 167 -0.45 8.93 -0.63
N PHE A 168 0.65 8.79 -1.38
CA PHE A 168 1.81 9.70 -1.31
C PHE A 168 1.48 11.18 -1.57
N GLY A 169 0.32 11.47 -2.16
CA GLY A 169 -0.15 12.85 -2.32
C GLY A 169 -0.50 13.58 -1.02
N VAL A 170 -0.72 12.85 0.07
CA VAL A 170 -1.13 13.43 1.37
C VAL A 170 -0.21 13.04 2.53
N LEU A 171 0.72 12.10 2.32
CA LEU A 171 1.68 11.66 3.34
C LEU A 171 2.70 12.74 3.67
N LYS A 172 3.09 12.80 4.93
CA LYS A 172 4.03 13.79 5.50
C LYS A 172 4.96 13.15 6.53
N THR A 173 5.95 13.89 6.96
CA THR A 173 6.86 13.50 8.05
C THR A 173 6.07 13.10 9.31
N GLY A 174 6.43 11.97 9.89
CA GLY A 174 5.78 11.32 11.03
C GLY A 174 4.68 10.32 10.67
N ASP A 175 4.23 10.31 9.40
CA ASP A 175 3.29 9.28 8.94
C ASP A 175 4.01 7.93 8.76
N ARG A 176 3.23 6.85 8.76
CA ARG A 176 3.72 5.47 8.67
C ARG A 176 3.16 4.81 7.43
N VAL A 177 3.96 3.94 6.80
CA VAL A 177 3.60 3.20 5.59
C VAL A 177 3.91 1.72 5.76
N ASN A 178 3.14 0.86 5.12
CA ASN A 178 3.41 -0.57 5.04
C ASN A 178 4.62 -0.80 4.14
N LEU A 179 5.54 -1.67 4.57
CA LEU A 179 6.80 -2.00 3.90
C LEU A 179 6.82 -3.47 3.51
N GLU A 180 7.12 -3.75 2.25
CA GLU A 180 7.43 -5.07 1.69
C GLU A 180 8.61 -4.98 0.70
#